data_288aae5b371d137b9ad8b24b9d8cef54
#
_entry.id   288aae5b371d137b9ad8b24b9d8cef54
#
_cell.length_a   1.000
_cell.length_b   1.000
_cell.length_c   1.000
_cell.angle_alpha   90.00
_cell.angle_beta   90.00
_cell.angle_gamma   90.00
#
_symmetry.space_group_name_H-M   'P 1'
#
loop_
_entity.id
_entity.type
_entity.pdbx_description
1 polymer ?
#
loop_
_entity_poly.entity_id
_entity_poly.type
_entity_poly.pdbx_seq_one_letter_code
_entity_poly.pdbx_strand_id
1 'polypeptide(L)'
;MAEYDKNLAVAGTHTLETKGLRKRYGRRVVVKDVSLRVKSGEVVGLLGPNGAGKTTTFYMVVGLIVADGGSIYLDGKDITHLPIYRRAHMGLTYLPQEASVFRSLTVEDNIRAILELQKNEAGKPLSKTEINERLESLLDELSIQNIRTNVAMSLSGGERRRTEIARSLAASPKFILLDEPFAGVDPIAVSEIRNIIRILKERNIGVLITDHNV
;
A
#
# COMPACT_ATOMS: atom_id res chain seq x y z
N MET A 1 -20.57 7.38 -12.93
CA MET A 1 -19.57 6.31 -12.67
C MET A 1 -18.40 6.63 -13.60
N ALA A 2 -17.29 7.13 -13.06
CA ALA A 2 -16.08 7.32 -13.85
C ALA A 2 -15.65 5.96 -14.38
N GLU A 3 -15.37 5.88 -15.67
CA GLU A 3 -14.91 4.66 -16.31
C GLU A 3 -13.47 4.42 -15.84
N TYR A 4 -13.25 3.31 -15.16
CA TYR A 4 -11.97 2.90 -14.63
C TYR A 4 -10.93 2.77 -15.77
N ASP A 5 -9.82 3.49 -15.68
CA ASP A 5 -8.74 3.38 -16.65
C ASP A 5 -8.00 2.04 -16.51
N LYS A 6 -8.39 1.08 -17.36
CA LYS A 6 -7.80 -0.27 -17.42
C LYS A 6 -6.30 -0.27 -17.67
N ASN A 7 -5.73 0.83 -18.20
CA ASN A 7 -4.30 0.95 -18.47
C ASN A 7 -3.46 1.11 -17.20
N LEU A 8 -4.09 1.43 -16.06
CA LEU A 8 -3.44 1.51 -14.75
C LEU A 8 -3.62 0.23 -13.92
N ALA A 9 -4.28 -0.81 -14.45
CA ALA A 9 -4.38 -2.10 -13.77
C ALA A 9 -3.03 -2.84 -13.81
N VAL A 10 -2.74 -3.57 -12.73
CA VAL A 10 -1.53 -4.39 -12.65
C VAL A 10 -1.67 -5.57 -13.60
N ALA A 11 -0.78 -5.68 -14.57
CA ALA A 11 -0.79 -6.76 -15.55
C ALA A 11 -0.32 -8.09 -14.93
N GLY A 12 -0.95 -9.19 -15.34
CA GLY A 12 -0.57 -10.54 -14.93
C GLY A 12 -1.02 -10.92 -13.52
N THR A 13 -0.61 -12.08 -13.08
CA THR A 13 -0.88 -12.60 -11.72
C THR A 13 0.39 -12.55 -10.90
N HIS A 14 0.39 -11.77 -9.83
CA HIS A 14 1.50 -11.66 -8.88
C HIS A 14 1.16 -12.41 -7.59
N THR A 15 2.19 -12.83 -6.86
CA THR A 15 2.04 -13.54 -5.59
C THR A 15 3.03 -13.03 -4.56
N LEU A 16 2.51 -12.63 -3.40
CA LEU A 16 3.28 -12.36 -2.19
C LEU A 16 3.08 -13.52 -1.23
N GLU A 17 4.16 -14.16 -0.77
CA GLU A 17 4.10 -15.36 0.07
C GLU A 17 5.09 -15.25 1.23
N THR A 18 4.68 -15.71 2.41
CA THR A 18 5.58 -15.92 3.53
C THR A 18 5.56 -17.38 3.94
N LYS A 19 6.70 -17.91 4.40
CA LYS A 19 6.83 -19.29 4.89
C LYS A 19 7.52 -19.30 6.22
N GLY A 20 6.81 -19.72 7.26
CA GLY A 20 7.37 -19.98 8.58
C GLY A 20 8.00 -18.76 9.23
N LEU A 21 7.47 -17.53 9.07
CA LEU A 21 8.07 -16.34 9.64
C LEU A 21 8.12 -16.41 11.15
N ARG A 22 9.29 -16.04 11.70
CA ARG A 22 9.56 -16.03 13.14
C ARG A 22 10.20 -14.72 13.57
N LYS A 23 9.80 -14.24 14.76
CA LYS A 23 10.43 -13.06 15.38
C LYS A 23 10.43 -13.18 16.88
N ARG A 24 11.59 -12.85 17.49
CA ARG A 24 11.77 -12.80 18.94
C ARG A 24 12.46 -11.50 19.35
N TYR A 25 12.03 -10.93 20.43
CA TYR A 25 12.68 -9.81 21.09
C TYR A 25 13.18 -10.26 22.47
N GLY A 26 14.48 -10.37 22.64
CA GLY A 26 15.07 -10.94 23.83
C GLY A 26 14.54 -12.36 24.09
N ARG A 27 13.86 -12.57 25.23
CA ARG A 27 13.24 -13.88 25.60
C ARG A 27 11.82 -14.05 25.06
N ARG A 28 11.17 -13.00 24.58
CA ARG A 28 9.77 -13.04 24.14
C ARG A 28 9.69 -13.40 22.66
N VAL A 29 9.04 -14.52 22.36
CA VAL A 29 8.65 -14.88 20.99
C VAL A 29 7.37 -14.12 20.64
N VAL A 30 7.44 -13.25 19.60
CA VAL A 30 6.31 -12.40 19.17
C VAL A 30 5.63 -13.02 17.96
N VAL A 31 6.41 -13.59 17.02
CA VAL A 31 5.89 -14.33 15.86
C VAL A 31 6.52 -15.70 15.89
N LYS A 32 5.68 -16.76 15.93
CA LYS A 32 6.14 -18.15 16.13
C LYS A 32 6.35 -18.90 14.82
N ASP A 33 5.36 -18.80 13.91
CA ASP A 33 5.33 -19.51 12.64
C ASP A 33 4.17 -18.95 11.82
N VAL A 34 4.44 -17.92 10.99
CA VAL A 34 3.40 -17.30 10.16
C VAL A 34 3.68 -17.55 8.69
N SER A 35 2.76 -18.27 8.06
CA SER A 35 2.74 -18.49 6.63
C SER A 35 1.46 -17.91 6.05
N LEU A 36 1.58 -17.06 5.03
CA LEU A 36 0.44 -16.46 4.34
C LEU A 36 0.75 -16.32 2.85
N ARG A 37 -0.30 -16.20 2.06
CA ARG A 37 -0.21 -15.92 0.63
C ARG A 37 -1.27 -14.91 0.24
N VAL A 38 -0.88 -13.96 -0.60
CA VAL A 38 -1.75 -12.95 -1.23
C VAL A 38 -1.49 -12.97 -2.72
N LYS A 39 -2.54 -13.03 -3.53
CA LYS A 39 -2.47 -12.90 -4.99
C LYS A 39 -2.94 -11.52 -5.44
N SER A 40 -2.56 -11.13 -6.65
CA SER A 40 -3.13 -9.94 -7.32
C SER A 40 -4.67 -9.99 -7.28
N GLY A 41 -5.30 -8.85 -6.98
CA GLY A 41 -6.75 -8.73 -6.89
C GLY A 41 -7.40 -9.44 -5.69
N GLU A 42 -6.60 -10.00 -4.79
CA GLU A 42 -7.06 -10.65 -3.56
C GLU A 42 -6.90 -9.72 -2.36
N VAL A 43 -7.84 -9.82 -1.41
CA VAL A 43 -7.75 -9.13 -0.11
C VAL A 43 -7.61 -10.19 0.98
N VAL A 44 -6.51 -10.13 1.72
CA VAL A 44 -6.21 -11.05 2.81
C VAL A 44 -6.12 -10.27 4.12
N GLY A 45 -6.83 -10.73 5.15
CA GLY A 45 -6.82 -10.16 6.50
C GLY A 45 -5.92 -10.96 7.45
N LEU A 46 -4.99 -10.27 8.12
CA LEU A 46 -4.25 -10.81 9.26
C LEU A 46 -4.93 -10.33 10.55
N LEU A 47 -5.81 -11.18 11.08
CA LEU A 47 -6.67 -10.84 12.20
C LEU A 47 -6.11 -11.38 13.52
N GLY A 48 -6.46 -10.74 14.63
CA GLY A 48 -6.10 -11.20 15.97
C GLY A 48 -6.02 -10.09 16.99
N PRO A 49 -5.97 -10.43 18.30
CA PRO A 49 -5.95 -9.45 19.38
C PRO A 49 -4.66 -8.60 19.37
N ASN A 50 -4.67 -7.53 20.18
CA ASN A 50 -3.47 -6.71 20.39
C ASN A 50 -2.34 -7.58 20.98
N GLY A 51 -1.12 -7.39 20.48
CA GLY A 51 0.05 -8.18 20.87
C GLY A 51 0.18 -9.55 20.20
N ALA A 52 -0.73 -9.93 19.28
CA ALA A 52 -0.64 -11.19 18.51
C ALA A 52 0.49 -11.24 17.47
N GLY A 53 1.26 -10.15 17.30
CA GLY A 53 2.36 -10.09 16.36
C GLY A 53 1.98 -9.64 14.94
N LYS A 54 0.77 -9.14 14.72
CA LYS A 54 0.29 -8.67 13.41
C LYS A 54 1.21 -7.60 12.81
N THR A 55 1.38 -6.47 13.49
CA THR A 55 2.26 -5.37 13.08
C THR A 55 3.70 -5.83 12.89
N THR A 56 4.19 -6.73 13.77
CA THR A 56 5.53 -7.32 13.63
C THR A 56 5.65 -8.13 12.34
N THR A 57 4.64 -8.94 12.01
CA THR A 57 4.59 -9.70 10.75
C THR A 57 4.57 -8.75 9.56
N PHE A 58 3.75 -7.72 9.60
CA PHE A 58 3.72 -6.65 8.58
C PHE A 58 5.09 -6.02 8.37
N TYR A 59 5.74 -5.59 9.43
CA TYR A 59 7.06 -4.96 9.37
C TYR A 59 8.14 -5.89 8.81
N MET A 60 8.05 -7.19 9.06
CA MET A 60 8.91 -8.18 8.41
C MET A 60 8.63 -8.25 6.91
N VAL A 61 7.36 -8.30 6.50
CA VAL A 61 6.97 -8.37 5.08
C VAL A 61 7.37 -7.09 4.33
N VAL A 62 7.18 -5.92 4.94
CA VAL A 62 7.58 -4.63 4.36
C VAL A 62 9.11 -4.46 4.29
N GLY A 63 9.84 -5.09 5.21
CA GLY A 63 11.30 -4.97 5.33
C GLY A 63 11.76 -3.85 6.27
N LEU A 64 10.89 -3.44 7.21
CA LEU A 64 11.24 -2.52 8.30
C LEU A 64 11.99 -3.24 9.43
N ILE A 65 11.72 -4.53 9.63
CA ILE A 65 12.45 -5.38 10.57
C ILE A 65 12.85 -6.68 9.89
N VAL A 66 13.96 -7.25 10.33
CA VAL A 66 14.46 -8.53 9.81
C VAL A 66 13.79 -9.67 10.56
N ALA A 67 13.31 -10.68 9.85
CA ALA A 67 12.83 -11.94 10.43
C ALA A 67 14.00 -12.74 11.03
N ASP A 68 13.74 -13.42 12.15
CA ASP A 68 14.74 -14.31 12.76
C ASP A 68 14.68 -15.72 12.14
N GLY A 69 13.66 -16.02 11.35
CA GLY A 69 13.50 -17.26 10.60
C GLY A 69 12.31 -17.20 9.65
N GLY A 70 12.26 -18.17 8.75
CA GLY A 70 11.30 -18.19 7.66
C GLY A 70 11.77 -17.39 6.46
N SER A 71 10.90 -17.28 5.44
CA SER A 71 11.24 -16.63 4.18
C SER A 71 10.06 -15.85 3.61
N ILE A 72 10.36 -14.82 2.81
CA ILE A 72 9.38 -13.96 2.14
C ILE A 72 9.68 -13.97 0.65
N TYR A 73 8.66 -14.24 -0.16
CA TYR A 73 8.76 -14.32 -1.61
C TYR A 73 7.82 -13.35 -2.29
N LEU A 74 8.31 -12.69 -3.34
CA LEU A 74 7.51 -11.90 -4.26
C LEU A 74 7.70 -12.47 -5.66
N ASP A 75 6.64 -12.98 -6.28
CA ASP A 75 6.67 -13.66 -7.57
C ASP A 75 7.72 -14.78 -7.63
N GLY A 76 7.83 -15.57 -6.55
CA GLY A 76 8.81 -16.65 -6.39
C GLY A 76 10.22 -16.20 -6.09
N LYS A 77 10.54 -14.90 -6.14
CA LYS A 77 11.86 -14.36 -5.79
C LYS A 77 11.95 -14.14 -4.29
N ASP A 78 13.00 -14.66 -3.67
CA ASP A 78 13.27 -14.42 -2.25
C ASP A 78 13.63 -12.96 -2.00
N ILE A 79 12.85 -12.30 -1.15
CA ILE A 79 13.02 -10.91 -0.73
C ILE A 79 13.30 -10.78 0.77
N THR A 80 13.53 -11.89 1.47
CA THR A 80 13.63 -11.97 2.94
C THR A 80 14.59 -10.94 3.52
N HIS A 81 15.75 -10.76 2.88
CA HIS A 81 16.79 -9.85 3.35
C HIS A 81 16.89 -8.54 2.56
N LEU A 82 15.95 -8.30 1.63
CA LEU A 82 15.93 -7.04 0.88
C LEU A 82 15.40 -5.91 1.77
N PRO A 83 16.05 -4.74 1.76
CA PRO A 83 15.57 -3.57 2.47
C PRO A 83 14.27 -3.01 1.85
N ILE A 84 13.51 -2.25 2.64
CA ILE A 84 12.20 -1.70 2.26
C ILE A 84 12.19 -1.02 0.89
N TYR A 85 13.21 -0.19 0.57
CA TYR A 85 13.25 0.52 -0.70
C TYR A 85 13.36 -0.40 -1.91
N ARG A 86 14.08 -1.54 -1.80
CA ARG A 86 14.16 -2.54 -2.88
C ARG A 86 12.83 -3.28 -3.05
N ARG A 87 12.15 -3.59 -1.94
CA ARG A 87 10.80 -4.20 -2.01
C ARG A 87 9.79 -3.23 -2.62
N ALA A 88 9.88 -1.94 -2.31
CA ALA A 88 9.05 -0.91 -2.93
C ALA A 88 9.24 -0.84 -4.45
N HIS A 89 10.48 -0.87 -4.95
CA HIS A 89 10.77 -0.94 -6.39
C HIS A 89 10.27 -2.23 -7.07
N MET A 90 10.02 -3.28 -6.31
CA MET A 90 9.42 -4.51 -6.81
C MET A 90 7.88 -4.49 -6.78
N GLY A 91 7.29 -3.40 -6.31
CA GLY A 91 5.85 -3.19 -6.25
C GLY A 91 5.20 -3.51 -4.90
N LEU A 92 5.95 -3.58 -3.80
CA LEU A 92 5.41 -3.78 -2.46
C LEU A 92 5.29 -2.44 -1.73
N THR A 93 4.09 -1.91 -1.58
CA THR A 93 3.83 -0.63 -0.92
C THR A 93 3.22 -0.84 0.46
N TYR A 94 3.63 -0.01 1.40
CA TYR A 94 3.13 0.01 2.77
C TYR A 94 2.43 1.33 3.07
N LEU A 95 1.23 1.24 3.61
CA LEU A 95 0.45 2.38 4.05
C LEU A 95 0.22 2.27 5.56
N PRO A 96 0.97 3.04 6.38
CA PRO A 96 0.89 2.99 7.82
C PRO A 96 -0.45 3.50 8.36
N GLN A 97 -0.73 3.21 9.63
CA GLN A 97 -1.86 3.76 10.35
C GLN A 97 -1.73 5.29 10.51
N GLU A 98 -0.51 5.76 10.78
CA GLU A 98 -0.22 7.20 10.90
C GLU A 98 -0.14 7.88 9.53
N ALA A 99 -0.49 9.18 9.53
CA ALA A 99 -0.47 10.00 8.33
C ALA A 99 0.92 10.08 7.69
N SER A 100 1.02 9.72 6.41
CA SER A 100 2.27 9.62 5.66
C SER A 100 2.43 10.68 4.55
N VAL A 101 1.49 11.62 4.41
CA VAL A 101 1.57 12.70 3.40
C VAL A 101 2.74 13.64 3.64
N PHE A 102 3.30 14.20 2.58
CA PHE A 102 4.23 15.33 2.65
C PHE A 102 3.44 16.58 3.04
N ARG A 103 3.47 16.93 4.32
CA ARG A 103 2.57 17.91 4.94
C ARG A 103 2.62 19.31 4.31
N SER A 104 3.79 19.72 3.82
CA SER A 104 4.01 21.07 3.22
C SER A 104 3.71 21.11 1.72
N LEU A 105 3.45 19.98 1.09
CA LEU A 105 3.12 19.90 -0.34
C LEU A 105 1.60 19.94 -0.54
N THR A 106 1.18 20.37 -1.73
CA THR A 106 -0.22 20.24 -2.16
C THR A 106 -0.60 18.79 -2.39
N VAL A 107 -1.89 18.50 -2.56
CA VAL A 107 -2.38 17.16 -2.96
C VAL A 107 -1.73 16.76 -4.29
N GLU A 108 -1.74 17.65 -5.28
CA GLU A 108 -1.12 17.43 -6.57
C GLU A 108 0.37 17.12 -6.46
N ASP A 109 1.11 17.93 -5.71
CA ASP A 109 2.56 17.75 -5.55
C ASP A 109 2.92 16.47 -4.80
N ASN A 110 2.09 16.04 -3.85
CA ASN A 110 2.25 14.76 -3.17
C ASN A 110 2.22 13.56 -4.15
N ILE A 111 1.34 13.61 -5.14
CA ILE A 111 1.18 12.55 -6.14
C ILE A 111 2.28 12.69 -7.20
N ARG A 112 2.50 13.90 -7.71
CA ARG A 112 3.49 14.23 -8.75
C ARG A 112 4.89 13.80 -8.32
N ALA A 113 5.29 14.06 -7.07
CA ALA A 113 6.60 13.68 -6.56
C ALA A 113 6.89 12.17 -6.70
N ILE A 114 5.87 11.32 -6.63
CA ILE A 114 6.03 9.88 -6.83
C ILE A 114 6.02 9.53 -8.33
N LEU A 115 5.17 10.18 -9.13
CA LEU A 115 5.11 9.95 -10.58
C LEU A 115 6.43 10.30 -11.28
N GLU A 116 7.12 11.36 -10.83
CA GLU A 116 8.41 11.79 -11.37
C GLU A 116 9.53 10.74 -11.16
N LEU A 117 9.39 9.88 -10.16
CA LEU A 117 10.32 8.77 -9.90
C LEU A 117 10.01 7.51 -10.72
N GLN A 118 8.86 7.47 -11.42
CA GLN A 118 8.44 6.30 -12.16
C GLN A 118 9.08 6.24 -13.54
N LYS A 119 9.10 5.03 -14.09
CA LYS A 119 9.57 4.75 -15.44
C LYS A 119 8.43 4.19 -16.28
N ASN A 120 8.48 4.44 -17.58
CA ASN A 120 7.58 3.82 -18.54
C ASN A 120 8.04 2.39 -18.90
N GLU A 121 7.27 1.70 -19.73
CA GLU A 121 7.56 0.32 -20.15
C GLU A 121 8.92 0.16 -20.84
N ALA A 122 9.43 1.25 -21.47
CA ALA A 122 10.76 1.27 -22.08
C ALA A 122 11.89 1.52 -21.05
N GLY A 123 11.58 1.58 -19.74
CA GLY A 123 12.53 1.82 -18.66
C GLY A 123 13.05 3.26 -18.57
N LYS A 124 12.45 4.21 -19.34
CA LYS A 124 12.78 5.64 -19.30
C LYS A 124 11.92 6.38 -18.28
N PRO A 125 12.40 7.49 -17.70
CA PRO A 125 11.56 8.37 -16.87
C PRO A 125 10.28 8.75 -17.63
N LEU A 126 9.17 8.90 -16.91
CA LEU A 126 7.93 9.38 -17.48
C LEU A 126 8.11 10.78 -18.06
N SER A 127 7.53 11.04 -19.22
CA SER A 127 7.42 12.38 -19.81
C SER A 127 6.45 13.25 -19.01
N LYS A 128 6.52 14.57 -19.18
CA LYS A 128 5.57 15.50 -18.56
C LYS A 128 4.11 15.18 -18.92
N THR A 129 3.86 14.75 -20.14
CA THR A 129 2.52 14.36 -20.61
C THR A 129 2.03 13.13 -19.86
N GLU A 130 2.83 12.05 -19.80
CA GLU A 130 2.49 10.82 -19.08
C GLU A 130 2.26 11.08 -17.58
N ILE A 131 3.08 11.96 -16.96
CA ILE A 131 2.89 12.36 -15.56
C ILE A 131 1.54 13.07 -15.39
N ASN A 132 1.21 14.04 -16.24
CA ASN A 132 -0.05 14.77 -16.13
C ASN A 132 -1.27 13.86 -16.36
N GLU A 133 -1.25 13.00 -17.36
CA GLU A 133 -2.32 12.03 -17.62
C GLU A 133 -2.57 11.12 -16.42
N ARG A 134 -1.50 10.54 -15.85
CA ARG A 134 -1.61 9.69 -14.66
C ARG A 134 -2.07 10.47 -13.43
N LEU A 135 -1.62 11.70 -13.27
CA LEU A 135 -2.04 12.58 -12.17
C LEU A 135 -3.54 12.87 -12.24
N GLU A 136 -4.05 13.30 -13.41
CA GLU A 136 -5.48 13.59 -13.60
C GLU A 136 -6.32 12.33 -13.35
N SER A 137 -5.89 11.18 -13.85
CA SER A 137 -6.58 9.91 -13.61
C SER A 137 -6.67 9.57 -12.12
N LEU A 138 -5.58 9.74 -11.35
CA LEU A 138 -5.56 9.46 -9.91
C LEU A 138 -6.42 10.46 -9.10
N LEU A 139 -6.39 11.74 -9.48
CA LEU A 139 -7.22 12.77 -8.86
C LEU A 139 -8.71 12.48 -9.06
N ASP A 140 -9.09 12.08 -10.28
CA ASP A 140 -10.47 11.73 -10.63
C ASP A 140 -10.95 10.49 -9.87
N GLU A 141 -10.20 9.40 -9.97
CA GLU A 141 -10.56 8.12 -9.37
C GLU A 141 -10.74 8.19 -7.84
N LEU A 142 -9.90 8.98 -7.17
CA LEU A 142 -9.99 9.16 -5.71
C LEU A 142 -10.88 10.34 -5.31
N SER A 143 -11.51 11.02 -6.29
CA SER A 143 -12.40 12.17 -6.08
C SER A 143 -11.75 13.28 -5.24
N ILE A 144 -10.54 13.68 -5.61
CA ILE A 144 -9.75 14.72 -4.94
C ILE A 144 -9.33 15.89 -5.84
N GLN A 145 -9.96 16.03 -7.03
CA GLN A 145 -9.67 17.13 -7.95
C GLN A 145 -9.95 18.50 -7.33
N ASN A 146 -11.05 18.60 -6.58
CA ASN A 146 -11.51 19.85 -5.96
C ASN A 146 -10.55 20.37 -4.88
N ILE A 147 -9.69 19.51 -4.34
CA ILE A 147 -8.71 19.86 -3.30
C ILE A 147 -7.27 19.78 -3.81
N ARG A 148 -7.03 19.65 -5.12
CA ARG A 148 -5.71 19.42 -5.71
C ARG A 148 -4.62 20.43 -5.29
N THR A 149 -5.02 21.69 -5.10
CA THR A 149 -4.13 22.80 -4.70
C THR A 149 -4.05 23.00 -3.19
N ASN A 150 -4.86 22.26 -2.40
CA ASN A 150 -4.82 22.36 -0.96
C ASN A 150 -3.53 21.74 -0.42
N VAL A 151 -2.92 22.41 0.57
CA VAL A 151 -1.75 21.87 1.27
C VAL A 151 -2.17 20.69 2.15
N ALA A 152 -1.41 19.61 2.11
CA ALA A 152 -1.79 18.35 2.77
C ALA A 152 -1.98 18.47 4.30
N MET A 153 -1.40 19.49 4.93
CA MET A 153 -1.58 19.76 6.36
C MET A 153 -3.01 20.23 6.69
N SER A 154 -3.73 20.85 5.74
CA SER A 154 -5.10 21.36 5.93
C SER A 154 -6.21 20.35 5.62
N LEU A 155 -5.85 19.16 5.17
CA LEU A 155 -6.81 18.14 4.74
C LEU A 155 -7.54 17.51 5.94
N SER A 156 -8.81 17.22 5.77
CA SER A 156 -9.57 16.33 6.65
C SER A 156 -8.98 14.93 6.66
N GLY A 157 -9.38 14.10 7.62
CA GLY A 157 -8.90 12.71 7.71
C GLY A 157 -9.16 11.89 6.44
N GLY A 158 -10.38 11.98 5.89
CA GLY A 158 -10.76 11.27 4.66
C GLY A 158 -10.01 11.77 3.43
N GLU A 159 -9.91 13.10 3.23
CA GLU A 159 -9.16 13.70 2.12
C GLU A 159 -7.68 13.32 2.18
N ARG A 160 -7.09 13.35 3.37
CA ARG A 160 -5.71 12.93 3.60
C ARG A 160 -5.51 11.46 3.23
N ARG A 161 -6.42 10.57 3.67
CA ARG A 161 -6.34 9.15 3.36
C ARG A 161 -6.45 8.89 1.86
N ARG A 162 -7.37 9.56 1.16
CA ARG A 162 -7.47 9.46 -0.31
C ARG A 162 -6.20 9.95 -1.00
N THR A 163 -5.59 11.04 -0.53
CA THR A 163 -4.30 11.54 -1.04
C THR A 163 -3.16 10.54 -0.82
N GLU A 164 -3.07 9.91 0.35
CA GLU A 164 -2.07 8.86 0.63
C GLU A 164 -2.19 7.67 -0.31
N ILE A 165 -3.41 7.27 -0.60
CA ILE A 165 -3.68 6.16 -1.51
C ILE A 165 -3.36 6.55 -2.95
N ALA A 166 -3.77 7.75 -3.41
CA ALA A 166 -3.39 8.26 -4.73
C ALA A 166 -1.87 8.26 -4.90
N ARG A 167 -1.14 8.72 -3.88
CA ARG A 167 0.32 8.68 -3.85
C ARG A 167 0.87 7.25 -3.90
N SER A 168 0.25 6.32 -3.18
CA SER A 168 0.64 4.91 -3.20
C SER A 168 0.39 4.28 -4.58
N LEU A 169 -0.73 4.59 -5.21
CA LEU A 169 -1.09 4.14 -6.56
C LEU A 169 -0.17 4.73 -7.64
N ALA A 170 0.33 5.95 -7.45
CA ALA A 170 1.31 6.58 -8.34
C ALA A 170 2.60 5.75 -8.50
N ALA A 171 2.95 4.94 -7.50
CA ALA A 171 4.07 4.00 -7.58
C ALA A 171 3.77 2.71 -8.35
N SER A 172 2.55 2.55 -8.90
CA SER A 172 2.10 1.34 -9.61
C SER A 172 2.35 0.05 -8.84
N PRO A 173 1.83 -0.09 -7.59
CA PRO A 173 2.12 -1.22 -6.72
C PRO A 173 1.45 -2.49 -7.20
N LYS A 174 2.13 -3.64 -7.00
CA LYS A 174 1.54 -4.98 -7.13
C LYS A 174 0.78 -5.40 -5.87
N PHE A 175 1.27 -4.96 -4.72
CA PHE A 175 0.70 -5.23 -3.40
C PHE A 175 0.71 -3.98 -2.54
N ILE A 176 -0.37 -3.77 -1.79
CA ILE A 176 -0.48 -2.74 -0.76
C ILE A 176 -0.77 -3.40 0.58
N LEU A 177 0.04 -3.05 1.58
CA LEU A 177 -0.14 -3.46 2.95
C LEU A 177 -0.77 -2.31 3.76
N LEU A 178 -1.96 -2.55 4.33
CA LEU A 178 -2.72 -1.57 5.12
C LEU A 178 -2.67 -1.99 6.60
N ASP A 179 -2.01 -1.19 7.42
CA ASP A 179 -1.90 -1.46 8.86
C ASP A 179 -3.06 -0.82 9.63
N GLU A 180 -3.92 -1.65 10.20
CA GLU A 180 -5.12 -1.28 10.99
C GLU A 180 -5.95 -0.15 10.35
N PRO A 181 -6.37 -0.27 9.06
CA PRO A 181 -7.02 0.83 8.35
C PRO A 181 -8.37 1.24 8.94
N PHE A 182 -9.00 0.39 9.76
CA PHE A 182 -10.29 0.64 10.39
C PHE A 182 -10.18 1.09 11.86
N ALA A 183 -8.95 1.20 12.41
CA ALA A 183 -8.75 1.53 13.82
C ALA A 183 -9.13 2.99 14.10
N GLY A 184 -10.06 3.19 15.05
CA GLY A 184 -10.44 4.52 15.54
C GLY A 184 -11.18 5.40 14.52
N VAL A 185 -11.74 4.82 13.46
CA VAL A 185 -12.47 5.56 12.42
C VAL A 185 -13.99 5.46 12.64
N ASP A 186 -14.69 6.53 12.25
CA ASP A 186 -16.15 6.56 12.28
C ASP A 186 -16.77 5.71 11.15
N PRO A 187 -18.09 5.38 11.20
CA PRO A 187 -18.75 4.55 10.20
C PRO A 187 -18.67 5.09 8.76
N ILE A 188 -18.60 6.42 8.58
CA ILE A 188 -18.50 7.04 7.25
C ILE A 188 -17.10 6.73 6.69
N ALA A 189 -16.05 6.94 7.48
CA ALA A 189 -14.68 6.64 7.09
C ALA A 189 -14.44 5.13 6.83
N VAL A 190 -15.12 4.23 7.56
CA VAL A 190 -15.12 2.79 7.26
C VAL A 190 -15.65 2.52 5.84
N SER A 191 -16.73 3.20 5.45
CA SER A 191 -17.33 3.09 4.11
C SER A 191 -16.36 3.56 3.03
N GLU A 192 -15.66 4.66 3.27
CA GLU A 192 -14.62 5.19 2.36
C GLU A 192 -13.46 4.20 2.18
N ILE A 193 -12.96 3.63 3.28
CA ILE A 193 -11.86 2.63 3.25
C ILE A 193 -12.29 1.38 2.48
N ARG A 194 -13.52 0.90 2.66
CA ARG A 194 -14.08 -0.23 1.89
C ARG A 194 -14.11 0.06 0.39
N ASN A 195 -14.53 1.29 0.01
CA ASN A 195 -14.52 1.72 -1.38
C ASN A 195 -13.10 1.73 -1.97
N ILE A 196 -12.13 2.22 -1.21
CA ILE A 196 -10.72 2.21 -1.60
C ILE A 196 -10.22 0.78 -1.81
N ILE A 197 -10.50 -0.14 -0.90
CA ILE A 197 -10.11 -1.56 -1.03
C ILE A 197 -10.72 -2.17 -2.29
N ARG A 198 -11.96 -1.80 -2.64
CA ARG A 198 -12.60 -2.22 -3.89
C ARG A 198 -11.85 -1.70 -5.11
N ILE A 199 -11.47 -0.42 -5.14
CA ILE A 199 -10.66 0.17 -6.22
C ILE A 199 -9.34 -0.59 -6.38
N LEU A 200 -8.63 -0.86 -5.28
CA LEU A 200 -7.37 -1.62 -5.33
C LEU A 200 -7.56 -3.01 -5.93
N LYS A 201 -8.62 -3.71 -5.54
CA LYS A 201 -8.97 -5.03 -6.07
C LYS A 201 -9.30 -4.96 -7.57
N GLU A 202 -10.09 -3.98 -8.01
CA GLU A 202 -10.44 -3.76 -9.42
C GLU A 202 -9.21 -3.47 -10.27
N ARG A 203 -8.19 -2.83 -9.70
CA ARG A 203 -6.86 -2.63 -10.32
C ARG A 203 -5.96 -3.86 -10.31
N ASN A 204 -6.46 -5.01 -9.89
CA ASN A 204 -5.69 -6.25 -9.75
C ASN A 204 -4.51 -6.14 -8.76
N ILE A 205 -4.61 -5.24 -7.77
CA ILE A 205 -3.62 -5.07 -6.70
C ILE A 205 -3.96 -6.03 -5.57
N GLY A 206 -2.99 -6.81 -5.09
CA GLY A 206 -3.15 -7.64 -3.90
C GLY A 206 -3.11 -6.77 -2.64
N VAL A 207 -4.03 -7.01 -1.70
CA VAL A 207 -4.15 -6.21 -0.48
C VAL A 207 -3.97 -7.12 0.74
N LEU A 208 -3.05 -6.75 1.63
CA LEU A 208 -2.90 -7.38 2.94
C LEU A 208 -3.28 -6.37 4.03
N ILE A 209 -4.20 -6.74 4.90
CA ILE A 209 -4.75 -5.86 5.94
C ILE A 209 -4.49 -6.47 7.31
N THR A 210 -4.09 -5.67 8.31
CA THR A 210 -4.20 -6.05 9.71
C THR A 210 -5.46 -5.45 10.32
N ASP A 211 -6.12 -6.20 11.20
CA ASP A 211 -7.19 -5.68 12.06
C ASP A 211 -7.18 -6.40 13.42
N HIS A 212 -7.69 -5.72 14.43
CA HIS A 212 -7.90 -6.30 15.77
C HIS A 212 -9.36 -6.69 16.01
N ASN A 213 -10.32 -6.23 15.18
CA ASN A 213 -11.71 -6.64 15.21
C ASN A 213 -11.90 -7.90 14.35
N VAL A 214 -12.37 -8.97 14.97
CA VAL A 214 -12.73 -10.24 14.31
C VAL A 214 -14.23 -10.22 14.01
#